data_d44e8f66ec64eb21769b267a458f0254
#
_entry.id   d44e8f66ec64eb21769b267a458f0254
#
_cell.length_a   1.000
_cell.length_b   1.000
_cell.length_c   1.000
_cell.angle_alpha   90.00
_cell.angle_beta   90.00
_cell.angle_gamma   90.00
#
_symmetry.space_group_name_H-M   'P 1'
#
loop_
_entity.id
_entity.type
_entity.pdbx_description
1 polymer ?
#
loop_
_entity_poly.entity_id
_entity_poly.type
_entity_poly.pdbx_seq_one_letter_code
_entity_poly.pdbx_strand_id
1 'polypeptide(L)'
;MSDKADAQFRIGEAAWVVILMSVCFGFSYLDRNVLTILTQPIKHSLSLSDTQLGVLGGFAFSVFFFLGGLPLAWLIDRTNRIRLTAACIFIWSVATVMSGLSTGFTQLLVSRAFTAAAEAALIPAGLSIFADMLPVRRIPLASSVLMIGGFVGGGAALYLGGTFLTYFSSPEAPHWFLPQLLPWQHVYLVIGLAGIVPVALLLLTTKEPARREILDVDKEVNENAPPIREVFSYLFVESGFYAPFILGVCAIFVVFYSVNAWFPAFLIRRFALSASEAGTYLGPAFIVFGIAGSLGSQLFLRRLTPDNIVPRIVLLLGGICLVQIANLAALPFATSPSIAVCVYGIAVGVTGAVLSVMLVPIQLTVPNRMRGQTMSIAYCGVNLLGTGLGPFLVGFLNERLFGGGATLGMCMAAISVSSATIATILFARSYFVFTRQRIAAKPTEIITSGAQQASISS
;
A
#
# COMPACT_ATOMS: atom_id res chain seq x y z
N MET A 1 37.21 5.94 23.52
CA MET A 1 36.61 4.57 23.44
C MET A 1 35.12 4.57 23.81
N SER A 2 34.66 5.42 24.70
CA SER A 2 33.25 5.57 25.11
C SER A 2 32.33 5.96 23.95
N ASP A 3 32.70 6.97 23.15
CA ASP A 3 31.86 7.47 22.02
C ASP A 3 31.60 6.45 20.93
N LYS A 4 32.53 5.50 20.68
CA LYS A 4 32.33 4.43 19.69
C LYS A 4 31.40 3.34 20.21
N ALA A 5 31.46 3.03 21.50
CA ALA A 5 30.56 2.06 22.15
C ALA A 5 29.13 2.60 22.24
N ASP A 6 28.96 3.87 22.61
CA ASP A 6 27.66 4.53 22.64
C ASP A 6 27.03 4.68 21.24
N ALA A 7 27.85 4.96 20.21
CA ALA A 7 27.39 4.99 18.83
C ALA A 7 26.99 3.61 18.31
N GLN A 8 27.72 2.56 18.73
CA GLN A 8 27.44 1.17 18.31
C GLN A 8 26.21 0.60 19.02
N PHE A 9 26.00 0.96 20.28
CA PHE A 9 24.78 0.61 21.04
C PHE A 9 23.54 1.28 20.45
N ARG A 10 23.63 2.57 20.09
CA ARG A 10 22.54 3.30 19.42
C ARG A 10 22.20 2.73 18.03
N ILE A 11 23.16 2.19 17.28
CA ILE A 11 22.91 1.56 15.97
C ILE A 11 22.13 0.26 16.14
N GLY A 12 22.44 -0.54 17.14
CA GLY A 12 21.71 -1.78 17.44
C GLY A 12 20.25 -1.53 17.82
N GLU A 13 20.00 -0.53 18.68
CA GLU A 13 18.65 -0.12 19.08
C GLU A 13 17.84 0.38 17.87
N ALA A 14 18.44 1.22 17.03
CA ALA A 14 17.78 1.73 15.83
C ALA A 14 17.46 0.61 14.83
N ALA A 15 18.37 -0.34 14.63
CA ALA A 15 18.12 -1.51 13.78
C ALA A 15 16.98 -2.37 14.32
N TRP A 16 16.94 -2.58 15.65
CA TRP A 16 15.85 -3.31 16.30
C TRP A 16 14.49 -2.62 16.06
N VAL A 17 14.40 -1.31 16.26
CA VAL A 17 13.18 -0.55 16.03
C VAL A 17 12.73 -0.64 14.58
N VAL A 18 13.65 -0.56 13.61
CA VAL A 18 13.33 -0.72 12.19
C VAL A 18 12.75 -2.11 11.91
N ILE A 19 13.36 -3.17 12.43
CA ILE A 19 12.89 -4.54 12.27
C ILE A 19 11.51 -4.70 12.92
N LEU A 20 11.34 -4.21 14.15
CA LEU A 20 10.08 -4.34 14.87
C LEU A 20 8.94 -3.56 14.19
N MET A 21 9.20 -2.36 13.69
CA MET A 21 8.21 -1.60 12.90
C MET A 21 7.87 -2.32 11.59
N SER A 22 8.86 -2.98 10.95
CA SER A 22 8.62 -3.82 9.78
C SER A 22 7.72 -5.03 10.11
N VAL A 23 7.93 -5.67 11.26
CA VAL A 23 7.07 -6.75 11.76
C VAL A 23 5.67 -6.23 12.03
N CYS A 24 5.51 -5.08 12.71
CA CYS A 24 4.20 -4.45 12.94
C CYS A 24 3.48 -4.16 11.62
N PHE A 25 4.21 -3.68 10.60
CA PHE A 25 3.66 -3.43 9.27
C PHE A 25 3.28 -4.74 8.54
N GLY A 26 4.06 -5.80 8.75
CA GLY A 26 3.70 -7.15 8.32
C GLY A 26 2.40 -7.63 8.95
N PHE A 27 2.20 -7.42 10.24
CA PHE A 27 0.94 -7.77 10.95
C PHE A 27 -0.25 -6.97 10.41
N SER A 28 -0.10 -5.67 10.13
CA SER A 28 -1.14 -4.86 9.48
C SER A 28 -1.53 -5.44 8.11
N TYR A 29 -0.55 -5.77 7.26
CA TYR A 29 -0.81 -6.38 5.96
C TYR A 29 -1.38 -7.80 6.06
N LEU A 30 -0.99 -8.56 7.09
CA LEU A 30 -1.55 -9.87 7.39
C LEU A 30 -3.05 -9.75 7.71
N ASP A 31 -3.43 -8.85 8.61
CA ASP A 31 -4.84 -8.61 8.97
C ASP A 31 -5.67 -8.12 7.78
N ARG A 32 -5.10 -7.20 6.98
CA ARG A 32 -5.77 -6.67 5.79
C ARG A 32 -6.02 -7.74 4.73
N ASN A 33 -5.05 -8.59 4.47
CA ASN A 33 -5.13 -9.56 3.37
C ASN A 33 -5.80 -10.88 3.76
N VAL A 34 -5.93 -11.22 5.05
CA VAL A 34 -6.61 -12.45 5.45
C VAL A 34 -8.08 -12.47 5.01
N LEU A 35 -8.75 -11.33 4.94
CA LEU A 35 -10.11 -11.24 4.40
C LEU A 35 -10.20 -11.82 2.99
N THR A 36 -9.17 -11.62 2.17
CA THR A 36 -9.21 -12.01 0.75
C THR A 36 -9.27 -13.54 0.58
N ILE A 37 -8.52 -14.29 1.40
CA ILE A 37 -8.55 -15.76 1.39
C ILE A 37 -9.81 -16.31 2.08
N LEU A 38 -10.37 -15.59 3.05
CA LEU A 38 -11.58 -15.94 3.78
C LEU A 38 -12.88 -15.50 3.09
N THR A 39 -12.79 -14.81 1.95
CA THR A 39 -13.93 -14.23 1.22
C THR A 39 -15.03 -15.26 0.95
N GLN A 40 -14.69 -16.50 0.51
CA GLN A 40 -15.68 -17.51 0.19
C GLN A 40 -16.40 -18.07 1.43
N PRO A 41 -15.71 -18.51 2.50
CA PRO A 41 -16.40 -18.95 3.73
C PRO A 41 -17.25 -17.86 4.36
N ILE A 42 -16.79 -16.61 4.39
CA ILE A 42 -17.57 -15.48 4.91
C ILE A 42 -18.82 -15.25 4.06
N LYS A 43 -18.69 -15.27 2.72
CA LYS A 43 -19.80 -15.13 1.78
C LYS A 43 -20.91 -16.14 2.09
N HIS A 44 -20.54 -17.42 2.20
CA HIS A 44 -21.50 -18.49 2.40
C HIS A 44 -22.15 -18.45 3.79
N SER A 45 -21.35 -18.22 4.84
CA SER A 45 -21.85 -18.25 6.23
C SER A 45 -22.74 -17.06 6.58
N LEU A 46 -22.43 -15.87 6.06
CA LEU A 46 -23.18 -14.63 6.32
C LEU A 46 -24.13 -14.25 5.17
N SER A 47 -24.26 -15.12 4.15
CA SER A 47 -25.09 -14.89 2.95
C SER A 47 -24.85 -13.54 2.29
N LEU A 48 -23.57 -13.13 2.18
CA LEU A 48 -23.19 -11.83 1.62
C LEU A 48 -23.14 -11.87 0.09
N SER A 49 -23.45 -10.72 -0.52
CA SER A 49 -23.22 -10.51 -1.94
C SER A 49 -21.76 -10.21 -2.27
N ASP A 50 -21.35 -10.37 -3.52
CA ASP A 50 -20.01 -10.00 -3.98
C ASP A 50 -19.79 -8.48 -3.86
N THR A 51 -20.83 -7.66 -4.04
CA THR A 51 -20.78 -6.22 -3.80
C THR A 51 -20.48 -5.90 -2.34
N GLN A 52 -21.16 -6.55 -1.39
CA GLN A 52 -20.90 -6.36 0.05
C GLN A 52 -19.49 -6.76 0.44
N LEU A 53 -18.95 -7.86 -0.12
CA LEU A 53 -17.56 -8.25 0.09
C LEU A 53 -16.57 -7.24 -0.50
N GLY A 54 -16.88 -6.70 -1.67
CA GLY A 54 -16.10 -5.61 -2.27
C GLY A 54 -16.10 -4.32 -1.42
N VAL A 55 -17.23 -4.00 -0.77
CA VAL A 55 -17.32 -2.88 0.20
C VAL A 55 -16.45 -3.15 1.42
N LEU A 56 -16.52 -4.37 2.00
CA LEU A 56 -15.72 -4.75 3.19
C LEU A 56 -14.21 -4.72 2.93
N GLY A 57 -13.78 -5.27 1.79
CA GLY A 57 -12.36 -5.36 1.44
C GLY A 57 -11.78 -4.08 0.86
N GLY A 58 -12.61 -3.17 0.37
CA GLY A 58 -12.20 -1.97 -0.33
C GLY A 58 -12.71 -0.67 0.27
N PHE A 59 -13.91 -0.28 -0.13
CA PHE A 59 -14.43 1.05 0.12
C PHE A 59 -14.52 1.43 1.60
N ALA A 60 -15.08 0.55 2.43
CA ALA A 60 -15.17 0.77 3.87
C ALA A 60 -13.78 0.95 4.49
N PHE A 61 -12.86 0.04 4.15
CA PHE A 61 -11.50 0.11 4.67
C PHE A 61 -10.83 1.44 4.30
N SER A 62 -10.87 1.85 3.04
CA SER A 62 -10.20 3.07 2.56
C SER A 62 -10.75 4.35 3.18
N VAL A 63 -12.06 4.45 3.33
CA VAL A 63 -12.71 5.62 3.95
C VAL A 63 -12.29 5.76 5.42
N PHE A 64 -12.37 4.69 6.20
CA PHE A 64 -12.02 4.74 7.61
C PHE A 64 -10.52 4.85 7.85
N PHE A 65 -9.68 4.29 6.98
CA PHE A 65 -8.24 4.52 6.99
C PHE A 65 -7.91 6.01 6.77
N PHE A 66 -8.58 6.67 5.83
CA PHE A 66 -8.42 8.10 5.59
C PHE A 66 -8.91 8.93 6.78
N LEU A 67 -10.12 8.66 7.29
CA LEU A 67 -10.69 9.39 8.43
C LEU A 67 -9.88 9.22 9.71
N GLY A 68 -9.34 8.02 9.97
CA GLY A 68 -8.48 7.74 11.12
C GLY A 68 -7.10 8.36 10.97
N GLY A 69 -6.57 8.43 9.75
CA GLY A 69 -5.24 8.96 9.48
C GLY A 69 -5.06 10.42 9.90
N LEU A 70 -6.05 11.27 9.72
CA LEU A 70 -5.98 12.69 10.05
C LEU A 70 -5.78 12.94 11.56
N PRO A 71 -6.64 12.43 12.48
CA PRO A 71 -6.44 12.64 13.90
C PRO A 71 -5.20 11.91 14.45
N LEU A 72 -4.86 10.74 13.88
CA LEU A 72 -3.68 9.99 14.31
C LEU A 72 -2.37 10.68 13.90
N ALA A 73 -2.31 11.29 12.72
CA ALA A 73 -1.16 12.11 12.33
C ALA A 73 -0.95 13.28 13.33
N TRP A 74 -2.02 13.97 13.72
CA TRP A 74 -1.96 15.02 14.74
C TRP A 74 -1.50 14.51 16.12
N LEU A 75 -1.91 13.30 16.52
CA LEU A 75 -1.49 12.67 17.76
C LEU A 75 -0.01 12.24 17.73
N ILE A 76 0.48 11.73 16.60
CA ILE A 76 1.88 11.34 16.39
C ILE A 76 2.83 12.51 16.70
N ASP A 77 2.46 13.71 16.28
CA ASP A 77 3.29 14.91 16.49
C ASP A 77 3.33 15.37 17.95
N ARG A 78 2.34 14.99 18.77
CA ARG A 78 2.13 15.52 20.14
C ARG A 78 2.31 14.52 21.26
N THR A 79 2.35 13.24 20.95
CA THR A 79 2.38 12.18 21.96
C THR A 79 3.61 11.28 21.82
N ASN A 80 3.75 10.32 22.71
CA ASN A 80 4.75 9.26 22.61
C ASN A 80 4.36 8.31 21.47
N ARG A 81 5.16 8.30 20.37
CA ARG A 81 4.86 7.55 19.14
C ARG A 81 4.89 6.04 19.37
N ILE A 82 5.78 5.53 20.21
CA ILE A 82 5.86 4.10 20.55
C ILE A 82 4.57 3.65 21.26
N ARG A 83 4.13 4.40 22.28
CA ARG A 83 2.88 4.09 23.01
C ARG A 83 1.66 4.24 22.13
N LEU A 84 1.61 5.28 21.31
CA LEU A 84 0.50 5.49 20.36
C LEU A 84 0.43 4.35 19.35
N THR A 85 1.56 3.94 18.75
CA THR A 85 1.61 2.82 17.82
C THR A 85 1.16 1.53 18.49
N ALA A 86 1.63 1.24 19.71
CA ALA A 86 1.21 0.08 20.47
C ALA A 86 -0.30 0.09 20.78
N ALA A 87 -0.85 1.25 21.15
CA ALA A 87 -2.30 1.41 21.38
C ALA A 87 -3.10 1.19 20.08
N CYS A 88 -2.64 1.73 18.95
CA CYS A 88 -3.25 1.49 17.65
C CYS A 88 -3.21 0.00 17.26
N ILE A 89 -2.08 -0.68 17.46
CA ILE A 89 -1.96 -2.12 17.22
C ILE A 89 -2.94 -2.90 18.13
N PHE A 90 -3.04 -2.54 19.38
CA PHE A 90 -3.99 -3.17 20.30
C PHE A 90 -5.44 -2.97 19.84
N ILE A 91 -5.81 -1.74 19.45
CA ILE A 91 -7.17 -1.42 18.96
C ILE A 91 -7.50 -2.25 17.72
N TRP A 92 -6.61 -2.28 16.70
CA TRP A 92 -6.93 -3.09 15.52
C TRP A 92 -6.93 -4.58 15.81
N SER A 93 -6.08 -5.06 16.73
CA SER A 93 -6.08 -6.47 17.12
C SER A 93 -7.40 -6.87 17.78
N VAL A 94 -7.93 -6.02 18.66
CA VAL A 94 -9.27 -6.21 19.24
C VAL A 94 -10.35 -6.17 18.15
N ALA A 95 -10.27 -5.22 17.23
CA ALA A 95 -11.21 -5.12 16.12
C ALA A 95 -11.16 -6.38 15.21
N THR A 96 -9.98 -6.96 15.01
CA THR A 96 -9.80 -8.22 14.28
C THR A 96 -10.44 -9.39 15.02
N VAL A 97 -10.27 -9.48 16.34
CA VAL A 97 -11.01 -10.47 17.17
C VAL A 97 -12.51 -10.26 17.02
N MET A 98 -13.00 -9.00 17.07
CA MET A 98 -14.42 -8.70 16.86
C MET A 98 -14.91 -9.05 15.46
N SER A 99 -14.05 -8.97 14.43
CA SER A 99 -14.35 -9.49 13.08
C SER A 99 -14.62 -11.00 13.12
N GLY A 100 -13.85 -11.75 13.89
CA GLY A 100 -14.07 -13.20 14.11
C GLY A 100 -15.34 -13.53 14.90
N LEU A 101 -15.85 -12.61 15.70
CA LEU A 101 -17.08 -12.77 16.46
C LEU A 101 -18.32 -12.25 15.71
N SER A 102 -18.16 -11.74 14.49
CA SER A 102 -19.24 -11.13 13.72
C SER A 102 -20.23 -12.19 13.21
N THR A 103 -21.51 -11.89 13.34
CA THR A 103 -22.62 -12.74 12.88
C THR A 103 -23.37 -12.13 11.69
N GLY A 104 -22.95 -10.98 11.18
CA GLY A 104 -23.56 -10.30 10.06
C GLY A 104 -22.70 -9.21 9.45
N PHE A 105 -23.15 -8.70 8.29
CA PHE A 105 -22.44 -7.69 7.50
C PHE A 105 -22.07 -6.45 8.31
N THR A 106 -23.02 -5.86 9.06
CA THR A 106 -22.80 -4.61 9.79
C THR A 106 -21.74 -4.73 10.87
N GLN A 107 -21.74 -5.85 11.62
CA GLN A 107 -20.73 -6.08 12.66
C GLN A 107 -19.34 -6.21 12.05
N LEU A 108 -19.22 -6.99 10.96
CA LEU A 108 -17.96 -7.14 10.25
C LEU A 108 -17.49 -5.80 9.64
N LEU A 109 -18.42 -5.01 9.09
CA LEU A 109 -18.13 -3.67 8.56
C LEU A 109 -17.57 -2.73 9.63
N VAL A 110 -18.22 -2.67 10.81
CA VAL A 110 -17.78 -1.83 11.92
C VAL A 110 -16.41 -2.27 12.43
N SER A 111 -16.21 -3.57 12.62
CA SER A 111 -14.91 -4.10 13.05
C SER A 111 -13.80 -3.73 12.05
N ARG A 112 -14.04 -3.90 10.74
CA ARG A 112 -13.09 -3.52 9.68
C ARG A 112 -12.83 -2.02 9.63
N ALA A 113 -13.82 -1.19 9.95
CA ALA A 113 -13.67 0.26 10.04
C ALA A 113 -12.70 0.66 11.17
N PHE A 114 -12.84 0.04 12.36
CA PHE A 114 -11.91 0.27 13.48
C PHE A 114 -10.49 -0.22 13.17
N THR A 115 -10.36 -1.41 12.55
CA THR A 115 -9.07 -1.92 12.07
C THR A 115 -8.41 -0.91 11.14
N ALA A 116 -9.13 -0.45 10.11
CA ALA A 116 -8.60 0.49 9.12
C ALA A 116 -8.18 1.84 9.74
N ALA A 117 -9.02 2.39 10.62
CA ALA A 117 -8.74 3.66 11.29
C ALA A 117 -7.47 3.57 12.16
N ALA A 118 -7.30 2.48 12.92
CA ALA A 118 -6.14 2.31 13.79
C ALA A 118 -4.85 2.02 13.00
N GLU A 119 -4.91 1.25 11.91
CA GLU A 119 -3.75 0.95 11.06
C GLU A 119 -3.12 2.21 10.42
N ALA A 120 -3.89 3.28 10.24
CA ALA A 120 -3.44 4.49 9.59
C ALA A 120 -2.26 5.20 10.30
N ALA A 121 -2.05 4.95 11.60
CA ALA A 121 -0.96 5.53 12.37
C ALA A 121 0.42 4.95 12.03
N LEU A 122 0.50 3.71 11.56
CA LEU A 122 1.74 2.92 11.60
C LEU A 122 2.85 3.48 10.71
N ILE A 123 2.54 3.81 9.45
CA ILE A 123 3.55 4.35 8.52
C ILE A 123 4.04 5.74 8.97
N PRO A 124 3.16 6.72 9.28
CA PRO A 124 3.63 8.03 9.73
C PRO A 124 4.45 7.95 11.02
N ALA A 125 4.03 7.13 11.99
CA ALA A 125 4.77 6.94 13.23
C ALA A 125 6.14 6.32 12.97
N GLY A 126 6.21 5.27 12.16
CA GLY A 126 7.47 4.60 11.81
C GLY A 126 8.46 5.53 11.13
N LEU A 127 8.02 6.27 10.11
CA LEU A 127 8.88 7.22 9.39
C LEU A 127 9.35 8.36 10.29
N SER A 128 8.49 8.88 11.18
CA SER A 128 8.87 9.90 12.17
C SER A 128 9.91 9.38 13.16
N ILE A 129 9.75 8.14 13.67
CA ILE A 129 10.73 7.50 14.55
C ILE A 129 12.07 7.31 13.82
N PHE A 130 12.06 6.87 12.56
CA PHE A 130 13.28 6.66 11.78
C PHE A 130 14.04 7.97 11.54
N ALA A 131 13.33 9.08 11.31
CA ALA A 131 13.93 10.39 11.13
C ALA A 131 14.71 10.85 12.38
N ASP A 132 14.22 10.52 13.58
CA ASP A 132 14.87 10.88 14.83
C ASP A 132 16.03 9.94 15.22
N MET A 133 15.94 8.65 14.86
CA MET A 133 16.93 7.64 15.28
C MET A 133 18.08 7.45 14.29
N LEU A 134 17.83 7.68 12.99
CA LEU A 134 18.77 7.31 11.93
C LEU A 134 19.43 8.53 11.30
N PRO A 135 20.67 8.39 10.83
CA PRO A 135 21.26 9.37 9.91
C PRO A 135 20.44 9.43 8.60
N VAL A 136 20.33 10.60 8.01
CA VAL A 136 19.56 10.86 6.78
C VAL A 136 19.84 9.83 5.67
N ARG A 137 21.11 9.44 5.52
CA ARG A 137 21.56 8.43 4.53
C ARG A 137 20.97 7.04 4.74
N ARG A 138 20.52 6.69 5.97
CA ARG A 138 19.97 5.36 6.30
C ARG A 138 18.45 5.32 6.30
N ILE A 139 17.78 6.47 6.31
CA ILE A 139 16.30 6.54 6.29
C ILE A 139 15.69 5.82 5.09
N PRO A 140 16.22 5.94 3.84
CA PRO A 140 15.67 5.21 2.70
C PRO A 140 15.76 3.68 2.86
N LEU A 141 16.85 3.18 3.45
CA LEU A 141 17.01 1.75 3.72
C LEU A 141 16.00 1.28 4.77
N ALA A 142 15.83 2.01 5.87
CA ALA A 142 14.84 1.69 6.92
C ALA A 142 13.41 1.68 6.37
N SER A 143 13.07 2.67 5.54
CA SER A 143 11.77 2.72 4.86
C SER A 143 11.56 1.53 3.92
N SER A 144 12.62 1.08 3.22
CA SER A 144 12.56 -0.11 2.37
C SER A 144 12.33 -1.38 3.19
N VAL A 145 13.01 -1.53 4.33
CA VAL A 145 12.79 -2.66 5.25
C VAL A 145 11.38 -2.66 5.80
N LEU A 146 10.83 -1.49 6.15
CA LEU A 146 9.44 -1.34 6.57
C LEU A 146 8.49 -1.88 5.49
N MET A 147 8.67 -1.48 4.23
CA MET A 147 7.81 -1.88 3.10
C MET A 147 7.91 -3.38 2.79
N ILE A 148 9.08 -4.00 2.96
CA ILE A 148 9.26 -5.47 2.82
C ILE A 148 8.35 -6.20 3.82
N GLY A 149 8.21 -5.69 5.04
CA GLY A 149 7.27 -6.23 6.02
C GLY A 149 5.85 -6.39 5.46
N GLY A 150 5.37 -5.42 4.67
CA GLY A 150 4.06 -5.49 4.03
C GLY A 150 3.94 -6.65 3.03
N PHE A 151 4.96 -6.90 2.18
CA PHE A 151 4.94 -8.04 1.26
C PHE A 151 5.00 -9.37 2.00
N VAL A 152 5.84 -9.48 3.03
CA VAL A 152 5.93 -10.68 3.86
C VAL A 152 4.61 -10.94 4.60
N GLY A 153 4.03 -9.91 5.23
CA GLY A 153 2.76 -10.02 5.95
C GLY A 153 1.57 -10.36 5.03
N GLY A 154 1.50 -9.72 3.86
CA GLY A 154 0.44 -10.01 2.87
C GLY A 154 0.51 -11.43 2.34
N GLY A 155 1.71 -11.91 1.99
CA GLY A 155 1.89 -13.30 1.57
C GLY A 155 1.65 -14.30 2.71
N ALA A 156 2.08 -13.98 3.93
CA ALA A 156 1.80 -14.77 5.12
C ALA A 156 0.28 -14.87 5.38
N ALA A 157 -0.47 -13.78 5.16
CA ALA A 157 -1.93 -13.79 5.30
C ALA A 157 -2.60 -14.81 4.38
N LEU A 158 -2.18 -14.84 3.13
CA LEU A 158 -2.73 -15.78 2.14
C LEU A 158 -2.39 -17.23 2.50
N TYR A 159 -1.12 -17.48 2.84
CA TYR A 159 -0.66 -18.82 3.20
C TYR A 159 -1.25 -19.31 4.52
N LEU A 160 -1.03 -18.54 5.61
CA LEU A 160 -1.50 -18.92 6.94
C LEU A 160 -3.03 -18.90 7.05
N GLY A 161 -3.68 -17.90 6.43
CA GLY A 161 -5.14 -17.83 6.42
C GLY A 161 -5.79 -19.04 5.78
N GLY A 162 -5.24 -19.51 4.64
CA GLY A 162 -5.70 -20.75 3.99
C GLY A 162 -5.41 -21.99 4.83
N THR A 163 -4.19 -22.10 5.39
CA THR A 163 -3.78 -23.23 6.24
C THR A 163 -4.62 -23.32 7.51
N PHE A 164 -4.80 -22.23 8.23
CA PHE A 164 -5.62 -22.18 9.44
C PHE A 164 -7.10 -22.48 9.14
N LEU A 165 -7.63 -21.95 8.02
CA LEU A 165 -9.00 -22.27 7.62
C LEU A 165 -9.19 -23.78 7.43
N THR A 166 -8.27 -24.44 6.73
CA THR A 166 -8.31 -25.91 6.53
C THR A 166 -8.15 -26.65 7.84
N TYR A 167 -7.23 -26.22 8.71
CA TYR A 167 -7.04 -26.82 10.03
C TYR A 167 -8.32 -26.73 10.87
N PHE A 168 -8.92 -25.54 11.01
CA PHE A 168 -10.15 -25.37 11.79
C PHE A 168 -11.38 -25.99 11.13
N SER A 169 -11.31 -26.39 9.87
CA SER A 169 -12.37 -27.16 9.18
C SER A 169 -12.22 -28.67 9.37
N SER A 170 -11.08 -29.14 9.91
CA SER A 170 -10.83 -30.58 10.10
C SER A 170 -11.46 -31.08 11.39
N PRO A 171 -11.81 -32.40 11.45
CA PRO A 171 -12.32 -33.02 12.67
C PRO A 171 -11.30 -33.02 13.83
N GLU A 172 -10.02 -32.89 13.52
CA GLU A 172 -8.91 -32.89 14.48
C GLU A 172 -8.74 -31.53 15.17
N ALA A 173 -9.43 -30.49 14.68
CA ALA A 173 -9.33 -29.16 15.29
C ALA A 173 -9.84 -29.19 16.73
N PRO A 174 -9.16 -28.49 17.64
CA PRO A 174 -9.59 -28.45 19.05
C PRO A 174 -10.91 -27.67 19.16
N HIS A 175 -12.01 -28.39 19.35
CA HIS A 175 -13.33 -27.80 19.54
C HIS A 175 -13.61 -27.28 20.96
N TRP A 176 -12.62 -27.33 21.87
CA TRP A 176 -12.75 -26.87 23.24
C TRP A 176 -12.75 -25.34 23.41
N PHE A 177 -12.25 -24.61 22.39
CA PHE A 177 -12.22 -23.16 22.39
C PHE A 177 -13.31 -22.60 21.47
N LEU A 178 -14.41 -22.14 22.07
CA LEU A 178 -15.57 -21.57 21.38
C LEU A 178 -16.11 -22.48 20.25
N PRO A 179 -16.60 -23.68 20.55
CA PRO A 179 -16.98 -24.69 19.55
C PRO A 179 -18.13 -24.24 18.64
N GLN A 180 -18.87 -23.21 19.01
CA GLN A 180 -19.97 -22.65 18.22
C GLN A 180 -19.50 -21.76 17.07
N LEU A 181 -18.21 -21.40 17.00
CA LEU A 181 -17.67 -20.52 15.96
C LEU A 181 -17.33 -21.32 14.69
N LEU A 182 -17.50 -20.66 13.55
CA LEU A 182 -17.15 -21.20 12.24
C LEU A 182 -15.62 -21.17 12.03
N PRO A 183 -15.06 -22.02 11.16
CA PRO A 183 -13.63 -22.07 10.88
C PRO A 183 -12.99 -20.72 10.56
N TRP A 184 -13.60 -19.89 9.71
CA TRP A 184 -13.08 -18.56 9.37
C TRP A 184 -13.06 -17.60 10.56
N GLN A 185 -13.97 -17.76 11.51
CA GLN A 185 -14.03 -16.98 12.74
C GLN A 185 -12.83 -17.26 13.64
N HIS A 186 -12.46 -18.53 13.77
CA HIS A 186 -11.24 -18.95 14.49
C HIS A 186 -9.97 -18.37 13.85
N VAL A 187 -9.89 -18.28 12.51
CA VAL A 187 -8.75 -17.65 11.85
C VAL A 187 -8.59 -16.20 12.29
N TYR A 188 -9.68 -15.43 12.30
CA TYR A 188 -9.63 -14.05 12.79
C TYR A 188 -9.26 -13.94 14.28
N LEU A 189 -9.74 -14.85 15.13
CA LEU A 189 -9.38 -14.88 16.54
C LEU A 189 -7.87 -15.11 16.71
N VAL A 190 -7.30 -16.09 16.01
CA VAL A 190 -5.86 -16.39 16.09
C VAL A 190 -5.04 -15.18 15.63
N ILE A 191 -5.38 -14.58 14.52
CA ILE A 191 -4.65 -13.42 13.97
C ILE A 191 -4.79 -12.20 14.90
N GLY A 192 -5.98 -11.90 15.36
CA GLY A 192 -6.21 -10.78 16.27
C GLY A 192 -5.47 -10.95 17.60
N LEU A 193 -5.52 -12.15 18.20
CA LEU A 193 -4.77 -12.44 19.43
C LEU A 193 -3.26 -12.39 19.21
N ALA A 194 -2.76 -12.86 18.08
CA ALA A 194 -1.33 -12.78 17.73
C ALA A 194 -0.83 -11.33 17.67
N GLY A 195 -1.69 -10.35 17.39
CA GLY A 195 -1.37 -8.94 17.43
C GLY A 195 -0.94 -8.39 18.81
N ILE A 196 -1.20 -9.14 19.90
CA ILE A 196 -0.70 -8.81 21.25
C ILE A 196 0.84 -8.91 21.30
N VAL A 197 1.44 -9.78 20.48
CA VAL A 197 2.90 -9.99 20.47
C VAL A 197 3.65 -8.71 20.06
N PRO A 198 3.37 -8.07 18.91
CA PRO A 198 4.04 -6.81 18.55
C PRO A 198 3.72 -5.67 19.54
N VAL A 199 2.55 -5.64 20.18
CA VAL A 199 2.25 -4.67 21.26
C VAL A 199 3.20 -4.86 22.43
N ALA A 200 3.34 -6.09 22.91
CA ALA A 200 4.24 -6.40 24.03
C ALA A 200 5.69 -6.09 23.67
N LEU A 201 6.15 -6.48 22.47
CA LEU A 201 7.51 -6.20 22.02
C LEU A 201 7.77 -4.69 21.95
N LEU A 202 6.86 -3.89 21.40
CA LEU A 202 7.01 -2.44 21.34
C LEU A 202 7.14 -1.83 22.73
N LEU A 203 6.26 -2.19 23.65
CA LEU A 203 6.22 -1.58 24.98
C LEU A 203 7.38 -2.03 25.87
N LEU A 204 7.85 -3.28 25.74
CA LEU A 204 8.86 -3.87 26.60
C LEU A 204 10.30 -3.63 26.09
N THR A 205 10.50 -3.54 24.78
CA THR A 205 11.84 -3.51 24.19
C THR A 205 12.23 -2.20 23.55
N THR A 206 11.29 -1.24 23.39
CA THR A 206 11.58 0.03 22.73
C THR A 206 11.26 1.22 23.62
N LYS A 207 12.08 2.26 23.48
CA LYS A 207 11.85 3.55 24.14
C LYS A 207 11.57 4.62 23.11
N GLU A 208 10.77 5.62 23.48
CA GLU A 208 10.55 6.80 22.63
C GLU A 208 11.86 7.51 22.37
N PRO A 209 12.30 7.67 21.13
CA PRO A 209 13.49 8.46 20.81
C PRO A 209 13.23 9.94 21.06
N ALA A 210 14.26 10.63 21.56
CA ALA A 210 14.20 12.08 21.68
C ALA A 210 13.94 12.69 20.29
N ARG A 211 12.98 13.60 20.23
CA ARG A 211 12.69 14.32 18.97
C ARG A 211 13.90 15.17 18.61
N ARG A 212 14.43 14.97 17.43
CA ARG A 212 15.43 15.89 16.89
C ARG A 212 14.66 17.11 16.41
N GLU A 213 14.91 18.25 17.03
CA GLU A 213 14.47 19.53 16.46
C GLU A 213 15.14 19.65 15.08
N ILE A 214 14.34 19.51 14.04
CA ILE A 214 14.79 19.74 12.67
C ILE A 214 15.11 21.22 12.61
N LEU A 215 16.33 21.53 12.13
CA LEU A 215 16.89 22.87 12.05
C LEU A 215 15.85 23.93 11.65
N ASP A 216 15.98 25.15 12.13
CA ASP A 216 15.09 26.30 11.92
C ASP A 216 14.58 26.52 10.47
N VAL A 217 15.28 25.96 9.50
CA VAL A 217 14.89 25.96 8.07
C VAL A 217 13.53 25.30 7.83
N ASP A 218 13.17 24.26 8.60
CA ASP A 218 11.87 23.59 8.44
C ASP A 218 10.74 24.28 9.21
N LYS A 219 11.07 25.09 10.23
CA LYS A 219 10.08 25.98 10.86
C LYS A 219 9.65 27.08 9.90
N GLU A 220 10.61 27.73 9.21
CA GLU A 220 10.29 28.73 8.18
C GLU A 220 9.52 28.13 6.99
N VAL A 221 9.81 26.89 6.60
CA VAL A 221 9.08 26.20 5.52
C VAL A 221 7.65 25.84 5.97
N ASN A 222 7.44 25.46 7.23
CA ASN A 222 6.11 25.13 7.75
C ASN A 222 5.27 26.37 8.06
N GLU A 223 5.87 27.46 8.56
CA GLU A 223 5.17 28.73 8.79
C GLU A 223 4.72 29.38 7.47
N ASN A 224 5.42 29.10 6.38
CA ASN A 224 5.12 29.61 5.03
C ASN A 224 4.44 28.55 4.13
N ALA A 225 3.93 27.45 4.70
CA ALA A 225 3.21 26.44 3.91
C ALA A 225 1.93 27.05 3.32
N PRO A 226 1.71 26.96 2.02
CA PRO A 226 0.53 27.53 1.40
C PRO A 226 -0.75 26.80 1.84
N PRO A 227 -1.89 27.48 1.81
CA PRO A 227 -3.16 26.84 2.11
C PRO A 227 -3.43 25.68 1.13
N ILE A 228 -4.07 24.63 1.61
CA ILE A 228 -4.33 23.42 0.83
C ILE A 228 -5.02 23.71 -0.52
N ARG A 229 -5.85 24.76 -0.56
CA ARG A 229 -6.52 25.23 -1.78
C ARG A 229 -5.52 25.64 -2.87
N GLU A 230 -4.44 26.34 -2.49
CA GLU A 230 -3.39 26.76 -3.41
C GLU A 230 -2.65 25.55 -3.95
N VAL A 231 -2.37 24.55 -3.10
CA VAL A 231 -1.74 23.29 -3.53
C VAL A 231 -2.64 22.55 -4.51
N PHE A 232 -3.93 22.44 -4.25
CA PHE A 232 -4.89 21.86 -5.20
C PHE A 232 -4.93 22.62 -6.52
N SER A 233 -4.99 23.96 -6.50
CA SER A 233 -4.93 24.78 -7.70
C SER A 233 -3.68 24.49 -8.52
N TYR A 234 -2.52 24.52 -7.86
CA TYR A 234 -1.23 24.23 -8.50
C TYR A 234 -1.21 22.85 -9.15
N LEU A 235 -1.67 21.82 -8.43
CA LEU A 235 -1.61 20.42 -8.90
C LEU A 235 -2.61 20.13 -10.02
N PHE A 236 -3.84 20.65 -9.93
CA PHE A 236 -4.93 20.24 -10.80
C PHE A 236 -5.28 21.25 -11.90
N VAL A 237 -4.90 22.52 -11.74
CA VAL A 237 -5.23 23.58 -12.70
C VAL A 237 -3.99 24.11 -13.40
N GLU A 238 -2.94 24.48 -12.65
CA GLU A 238 -1.83 25.26 -13.20
C GLU A 238 -0.76 24.39 -13.90
N SER A 239 -0.36 23.28 -13.29
CA SER A 239 0.83 22.57 -13.78
C SER A 239 0.56 21.69 -15.03
N GLY A 240 -0.66 21.19 -15.21
CA GLY A 240 -1.02 20.24 -16.26
C GLY A 240 -0.34 18.86 -16.15
N PHE A 241 0.75 18.75 -15.37
CA PHE A 241 1.55 17.52 -15.18
C PHE A 241 1.03 16.66 -14.02
N TYR A 242 0.80 17.27 -12.83
CA TYR A 242 0.58 16.50 -11.62
C TYR A 242 -0.78 15.81 -11.56
N ALA A 243 -1.86 16.48 -12.00
CA ALA A 243 -3.19 15.88 -11.98
C ALA A 243 -3.25 14.56 -12.77
N PRO A 244 -2.87 14.50 -14.06
CA PRO A 244 -2.86 13.25 -14.78
C PRO A 244 -1.86 12.25 -14.22
N PHE A 245 -0.71 12.69 -13.68
CA PHE A 245 0.24 11.81 -13.03
C PHE A 245 -0.35 11.12 -11.79
N ILE A 246 -0.92 11.88 -10.85
CA ILE A 246 -1.53 11.35 -9.62
C ILE A 246 -2.72 10.44 -9.94
N LEU A 247 -3.61 10.86 -10.84
CA LEU A 247 -4.75 10.05 -11.25
C LEU A 247 -4.32 8.76 -11.97
N GLY A 248 -3.23 8.80 -12.76
CA GLY A 248 -2.63 7.61 -13.36
C GLY A 248 -2.12 6.62 -12.31
N VAL A 249 -1.46 7.12 -11.26
CA VAL A 249 -1.05 6.29 -10.12
C VAL A 249 -2.27 5.70 -9.41
N CYS A 250 -3.31 6.48 -9.14
CA CYS A 250 -4.54 5.97 -8.54
C CYS A 250 -5.17 4.85 -9.39
N ALA A 251 -5.23 5.04 -10.72
CA ALA A 251 -5.83 4.05 -11.62
C ALA A 251 -5.05 2.72 -11.63
N ILE A 252 -3.71 2.74 -11.56
CA ILE A 252 -2.95 1.48 -11.48
C ILE A 252 -3.11 0.79 -10.13
N PHE A 253 -3.37 1.53 -9.05
CA PHE A 253 -3.71 0.93 -7.77
C PHE A 253 -5.12 0.34 -7.73
N VAL A 254 -6.08 0.85 -8.51
CA VAL A 254 -7.36 0.17 -8.75
C VAL A 254 -7.11 -1.22 -9.33
N VAL A 255 -6.19 -1.36 -10.30
CA VAL A 255 -5.79 -2.68 -10.86
C VAL A 255 -5.27 -3.60 -9.75
N PHE A 256 -4.30 -3.13 -8.97
CA PHE A 256 -3.69 -3.94 -7.92
C PHE A 256 -4.71 -4.44 -6.89
N TYR A 257 -5.50 -3.54 -6.33
CA TYR A 257 -6.45 -3.92 -5.28
C TYR A 257 -7.62 -4.75 -5.82
N SER A 258 -8.04 -4.56 -7.08
CA SER A 258 -9.01 -5.43 -7.76
C SER A 258 -8.51 -6.87 -7.82
N VAL A 259 -7.28 -7.04 -8.30
CA VAL A 259 -6.65 -8.36 -8.44
C VAL A 259 -6.39 -8.97 -7.06
N ASN A 260 -5.74 -8.24 -6.17
CA ASN A 260 -5.36 -8.78 -4.86
C ASN A 260 -6.57 -9.23 -4.02
N ALA A 261 -7.68 -8.49 -4.05
CA ALA A 261 -8.86 -8.81 -3.26
C ALA A 261 -9.61 -10.06 -3.76
N TRP A 262 -9.67 -10.26 -5.07
CA TRP A 262 -10.53 -11.27 -5.67
C TRP A 262 -9.79 -12.49 -6.21
N PHE A 263 -8.46 -12.44 -6.30
CA PHE A 263 -7.70 -13.55 -6.90
C PHE A 263 -7.82 -14.87 -6.13
N PRO A 264 -7.80 -14.91 -4.78
CA PRO A 264 -8.06 -16.14 -4.05
C PRO A 264 -9.44 -16.72 -4.38
N ALA A 265 -10.48 -15.88 -4.39
CA ALA A 265 -11.82 -16.28 -4.75
C ALA A 265 -11.92 -16.78 -6.21
N PHE A 266 -11.17 -16.17 -7.13
CA PHE A 266 -11.07 -16.63 -8.50
C PHE A 266 -10.47 -18.03 -8.61
N LEU A 267 -9.37 -18.31 -7.93
CA LEU A 267 -8.75 -19.64 -7.93
C LEU A 267 -9.69 -20.68 -7.36
N ILE A 268 -10.35 -20.39 -6.24
CA ILE A 268 -11.30 -21.30 -5.59
C ILE A 268 -12.51 -21.58 -6.50
N ARG A 269 -13.11 -20.54 -7.09
CA ARG A 269 -14.30 -20.68 -7.93
C ARG A 269 -14.01 -21.31 -9.29
N ARG A 270 -12.87 -20.98 -9.92
CA ARG A 270 -12.55 -21.40 -11.29
C ARG A 270 -11.93 -22.78 -11.37
N PHE A 271 -11.06 -23.10 -10.40
CA PHE A 271 -10.26 -24.34 -10.41
C PHE A 271 -10.63 -25.29 -9.29
N ALA A 272 -11.68 -24.98 -8.52
CA ALA A 272 -12.14 -25.78 -7.38
C ALA A 272 -11.05 -26.07 -6.33
N LEU A 273 -10.09 -25.15 -6.17
CA LEU A 273 -9.04 -25.25 -5.16
C LEU A 273 -9.61 -25.01 -3.77
N SER A 274 -9.04 -25.69 -2.78
CA SER A 274 -9.23 -25.32 -1.38
C SER A 274 -8.56 -23.97 -1.06
N ALA A 275 -8.96 -23.34 0.03
CA ALA A 275 -8.33 -22.10 0.48
C ALA A 275 -6.85 -22.30 0.83
N SER A 276 -6.47 -23.47 1.36
CA SER A 276 -5.08 -23.83 1.64
C SER A 276 -4.24 -23.93 0.38
N GLU A 277 -4.74 -24.62 -0.65
CA GLU A 277 -4.05 -24.72 -1.93
C GLU A 277 -3.91 -23.34 -2.59
N ALA A 278 -4.98 -22.54 -2.62
CA ALA A 278 -4.91 -21.16 -3.14
C ALA A 278 -3.88 -20.31 -2.38
N GLY A 279 -3.86 -20.40 -1.04
CA GLY A 279 -2.92 -19.70 -0.19
C GLY A 279 -1.47 -20.16 -0.40
N THR A 280 -1.25 -21.45 -0.60
CA THR A 280 0.08 -22.03 -0.88
C THR A 280 0.65 -21.51 -2.21
N TYR A 281 -0.18 -21.31 -3.22
CA TYR A 281 0.25 -20.72 -4.48
C TYR A 281 0.47 -19.20 -4.37
N LEU A 282 -0.48 -18.49 -3.77
CA LEU A 282 -0.50 -17.02 -3.78
C LEU A 282 0.44 -16.39 -2.76
N GLY A 283 0.61 -17.01 -1.58
CA GLY A 283 1.46 -16.46 -0.52
C GLY A 283 2.91 -16.24 -0.97
N PRO A 284 3.62 -17.30 -1.41
CA PRO A 284 4.98 -17.16 -1.93
C PRO A 284 5.06 -16.24 -3.16
N ALA A 285 4.08 -16.31 -4.07
CA ALA A 285 4.04 -15.44 -5.23
C ALA A 285 3.96 -13.96 -4.82
N PHE A 286 3.12 -13.62 -3.85
CA PHE A 286 3.00 -12.25 -3.35
C PHE A 286 4.34 -11.71 -2.79
N ILE A 287 5.04 -12.53 -2.00
CA ILE A 287 6.33 -12.16 -1.40
C ILE A 287 7.40 -12.01 -2.49
N VAL A 288 7.60 -13.05 -3.29
CA VAL A 288 8.71 -13.11 -4.24
C VAL A 288 8.57 -12.05 -5.32
N PHE A 289 7.40 -11.98 -5.98
CA PHE A 289 7.19 -11.01 -7.06
C PHE A 289 7.11 -9.58 -6.55
N GLY A 290 6.49 -9.33 -5.38
CA GLY A 290 6.41 -7.99 -4.79
C GLY A 290 7.79 -7.42 -4.46
N ILE A 291 8.65 -8.21 -3.81
CA ILE A 291 10.02 -7.82 -3.50
C ILE A 291 10.85 -7.68 -4.77
N ALA A 292 10.76 -8.63 -5.72
CA ALA A 292 11.49 -8.58 -6.98
C ALA A 292 11.13 -7.33 -7.80
N GLY A 293 9.85 -6.97 -7.87
CA GLY A 293 9.41 -5.76 -8.54
C GLY A 293 9.95 -4.48 -7.91
N SER A 294 9.89 -4.39 -6.58
CA SER A 294 10.46 -3.27 -5.84
C SER A 294 11.96 -3.12 -6.07
N LEU A 295 12.73 -4.21 -5.98
CA LEU A 295 14.17 -4.19 -6.20
C LEU A 295 14.52 -3.89 -7.66
N GLY A 296 13.79 -4.46 -8.62
CA GLY A 296 13.99 -4.24 -10.05
C GLY A 296 13.85 -2.77 -10.44
N SER A 297 12.84 -2.09 -9.91
CA SER A 297 12.65 -0.65 -10.13
C SER A 297 13.77 0.20 -9.53
N GLN A 298 14.29 -0.17 -8.35
CA GLN A 298 15.42 0.53 -7.74
C GLN A 298 16.72 0.36 -8.56
N LEU A 299 16.97 -0.83 -9.10
CA LEU A 299 18.09 -1.07 -10.02
C LEU A 299 17.96 -0.26 -11.31
N PHE A 300 16.74 -0.11 -11.83
CA PHE A 300 16.48 0.77 -12.96
C PHE A 300 16.78 2.23 -12.63
N LEU A 301 16.30 2.75 -11.49
CA LEU A 301 16.56 4.13 -11.06
C LEU A 301 18.05 4.47 -10.94
N ARG A 302 18.87 3.54 -10.46
CA ARG A 302 20.33 3.74 -10.32
C ARG A 302 21.04 4.03 -11.65
N ARG A 303 20.44 3.68 -12.78
CA ARG A 303 21.00 3.92 -14.14
C ARG A 303 20.56 5.26 -14.72
N LEU A 304 19.72 6.01 -14.01
CA LEU A 304 19.19 7.28 -14.49
C LEU A 304 20.02 8.45 -13.97
N THR A 305 20.14 9.48 -14.80
CA THR A 305 20.73 10.75 -14.42
C THR A 305 19.67 11.72 -13.85
N PRO A 306 20.04 12.71 -13.04
CA PRO A 306 19.09 13.69 -12.51
C PRO A 306 18.24 14.34 -13.58
N ASP A 307 18.84 14.57 -14.76
CA ASP A 307 18.18 15.23 -15.87
C ASP A 307 17.07 14.39 -16.55
N ASN A 308 17.16 13.09 -16.53
CA ASN A 308 16.21 12.22 -17.22
C ASN A 308 15.33 11.36 -16.31
N ILE A 309 15.50 11.45 -14.98
CA ILE A 309 14.84 10.57 -14.02
C ILE A 309 13.30 10.70 -14.08
N VAL A 310 12.76 11.93 -14.09
CA VAL A 310 11.30 12.16 -14.10
C VAL A 310 10.65 11.62 -15.37
N PRO A 311 11.05 12.03 -16.60
CA PRO A 311 10.42 11.50 -17.81
C PRO A 311 10.61 9.99 -17.96
N ARG A 312 11.73 9.43 -17.52
CA ARG A 312 11.96 7.98 -17.57
C ARG A 312 11.08 7.20 -16.60
N ILE A 313 10.80 7.75 -15.39
CA ILE A 313 9.83 7.15 -14.48
C ILE A 313 8.43 7.18 -15.08
N VAL A 314 8.00 8.28 -15.67
CA VAL A 314 6.67 8.36 -16.30
C VAL A 314 6.53 7.37 -17.45
N LEU A 315 7.57 7.23 -18.29
CA LEU A 315 7.62 6.20 -19.33
C LEU A 315 7.61 4.78 -18.77
N LEU A 316 8.35 4.52 -17.69
CA LEU A 316 8.34 3.23 -17.01
C LEU A 316 6.93 2.89 -16.53
N LEU A 317 6.25 3.84 -15.87
CA LEU A 317 4.88 3.65 -15.39
C LEU A 317 3.90 3.39 -16.53
N GLY A 318 4.02 4.10 -17.65
CA GLY A 318 3.23 3.85 -18.86
C GLY A 318 3.50 2.47 -19.45
N GLY A 319 4.76 2.05 -19.56
CA GLY A 319 5.16 0.71 -20.02
C GLY A 319 4.64 -0.40 -19.11
N ILE A 320 4.70 -0.20 -17.81
CA ILE A 320 4.12 -1.08 -16.79
C ILE A 320 2.61 -1.25 -17.01
N CYS A 321 1.88 -0.16 -17.31
CA CYS A 321 0.45 -0.25 -17.59
C CYS A 321 0.15 -1.10 -18.85
N LEU A 322 0.95 -0.98 -19.90
CA LEU A 322 0.82 -1.81 -21.11
C LEU A 322 1.05 -3.30 -20.79
N VAL A 323 2.06 -3.60 -19.97
CA VAL A 323 2.29 -4.97 -19.49
C VAL A 323 1.08 -5.49 -18.71
N GLN A 324 0.49 -4.67 -17.83
CA GLN A 324 -0.70 -5.06 -17.05
C GLN A 324 -1.93 -5.28 -17.93
N ILE A 325 -2.13 -4.47 -18.98
CA ILE A 325 -3.21 -4.68 -19.93
C ILE A 325 -3.09 -6.07 -20.56
N ALA A 326 -1.93 -6.41 -21.13
CA ALA A 326 -1.70 -7.71 -21.76
C ALA A 326 -1.81 -8.86 -20.76
N ASN A 327 -1.19 -8.72 -19.59
CA ASN A 327 -1.16 -9.72 -18.54
C ASN A 327 -2.57 -10.07 -18.02
N LEU A 328 -3.37 -9.05 -17.69
CA LEU A 328 -4.67 -9.27 -17.08
C LEU A 328 -5.78 -9.53 -18.12
N ALA A 329 -5.62 -9.12 -19.38
CA ALA A 329 -6.47 -9.57 -20.47
C ALA A 329 -6.35 -11.09 -20.71
N ALA A 330 -5.21 -11.70 -20.39
CA ALA A 330 -5.01 -13.15 -20.50
C ALA A 330 -5.66 -13.94 -19.35
N LEU A 331 -6.02 -13.31 -18.21
CA LEU A 331 -6.53 -13.99 -17.03
C LEU A 331 -7.77 -14.88 -17.28
N PRO A 332 -8.81 -14.44 -18.03
CA PRO A 332 -9.99 -15.27 -18.29
C PRO A 332 -9.67 -16.55 -19.07
N PHE A 333 -8.56 -16.57 -19.80
CA PHE A 333 -8.12 -17.69 -20.64
C PHE A 333 -7.14 -18.63 -19.91
N ALA A 334 -6.85 -18.38 -18.63
CA ALA A 334 -6.00 -19.26 -17.85
C ALA A 334 -6.61 -20.66 -17.75
N THR A 335 -5.87 -21.66 -18.23
CA THR A 335 -6.31 -23.08 -18.29
C THR A 335 -5.87 -23.88 -17.06
N SER A 336 -4.91 -23.36 -16.29
CA SER A 336 -4.41 -24.03 -15.07
C SER A 336 -4.17 -23.02 -13.95
N PRO A 337 -4.20 -23.48 -12.67
CA PRO A 337 -3.84 -22.64 -11.53
C PRO A 337 -2.46 -22.00 -11.65
N SER A 338 -1.47 -22.74 -12.15
CA SER A 338 -0.09 -22.24 -12.29
C SER A 338 0.00 -21.06 -13.26
N ILE A 339 -0.70 -21.11 -14.40
CA ILE A 339 -0.75 -19.98 -15.35
C ILE A 339 -1.41 -18.78 -14.68
N ALA A 340 -2.52 -19.00 -13.99
CA ALA A 340 -3.19 -17.92 -13.27
C ALA A 340 -2.30 -17.29 -12.21
N VAL A 341 -1.54 -18.08 -11.44
CA VAL A 341 -0.61 -17.61 -10.42
C VAL A 341 0.56 -16.83 -11.05
N CYS A 342 1.04 -17.21 -12.24
CA CYS A 342 2.02 -16.40 -12.97
C CYS A 342 1.45 -15.01 -13.33
N VAL A 343 0.20 -14.95 -13.81
CA VAL A 343 -0.49 -13.67 -14.09
C VAL A 343 -0.59 -12.83 -12.81
N TYR A 344 -0.95 -13.44 -11.69
CA TYR A 344 -1.00 -12.79 -10.38
C TYR A 344 0.38 -12.27 -9.95
N GLY A 345 1.40 -13.12 -10.04
CA GLY A 345 2.78 -12.75 -9.66
C GLY A 345 3.27 -11.54 -10.45
N ILE A 346 3.06 -11.52 -11.78
CA ILE A 346 3.41 -10.36 -12.61
C ILE A 346 2.65 -9.12 -12.14
N ALA A 347 1.36 -9.22 -11.84
CA ALA A 347 0.56 -8.09 -11.35
C ALA A 347 1.08 -7.54 -10.03
N VAL A 348 1.45 -8.41 -9.08
CA VAL A 348 2.05 -8.04 -7.79
C VAL A 348 3.44 -7.43 -7.98
N GLY A 349 4.29 -8.02 -8.84
CA GLY A 349 5.63 -7.52 -9.12
C GLY A 349 5.62 -6.12 -9.72
N VAL A 350 4.74 -5.89 -10.67
CA VAL A 350 4.48 -4.56 -11.22
C VAL A 350 4.10 -3.56 -10.14
N THR A 351 3.23 -3.95 -9.22
CA THR A 351 2.83 -3.06 -8.12
C THR A 351 3.98 -2.75 -7.18
N GLY A 352 4.83 -3.73 -6.87
CA GLY A 352 6.06 -3.51 -6.12
C GLY A 352 6.97 -2.48 -6.78
N ALA A 353 7.09 -2.53 -8.12
CA ALA A 353 7.84 -1.54 -8.89
C ALA A 353 7.21 -0.15 -8.79
N VAL A 354 5.89 -0.03 -8.96
CA VAL A 354 5.17 1.25 -8.87
C VAL A 354 5.32 1.89 -7.49
N LEU A 355 5.11 1.12 -6.42
CA LEU A 355 5.25 1.59 -5.03
C LEU A 355 6.61 2.23 -4.76
N SER A 356 7.67 1.70 -5.36
CA SER A 356 9.02 2.18 -5.16
C SER A 356 9.34 3.49 -5.88
N VAL A 357 8.60 3.84 -6.94
CA VAL A 357 8.95 4.99 -7.81
C VAL A 357 7.88 6.06 -7.91
N MET A 358 6.64 5.79 -7.48
CA MET A 358 5.48 6.65 -7.73
C MET A 358 5.59 8.06 -7.13
N LEU A 359 6.30 8.21 -6.01
CA LEU A 359 6.46 9.53 -5.35
C LEU A 359 7.70 10.29 -5.82
N VAL A 360 8.64 9.65 -6.51
CA VAL A 360 9.91 10.28 -6.91
C VAL A 360 9.71 11.52 -7.82
N PRO A 361 8.84 11.48 -8.85
CA PRO A 361 8.59 12.68 -9.65
C PRO A 361 8.07 13.87 -8.82
N ILE A 362 7.18 13.61 -7.87
CA ILE A 362 6.65 14.64 -6.96
C ILE A 362 7.77 15.21 -6.08
N GLN A 363 8.61 14.34 -5.50
CA GLN A 363 9.72 14.75 -4.64
C GLN A 363 10.73 15.66 -5.36
N LEU A 364 10.96 15.42 -6.65
CA LEU A 364 11.97 16.13 -7.44
C LEU A 364 11.46 17.41 -8.10
N THR A 365 10.16 17.54 -8.33
CA THR A 365 9.62 18.64 -9.17
C THR A 365 8.73 19.61 -8.41
N VAL A 366 8.11 19.19 -7.31
CA VAL A 366 7.23 20.07 -6.52
C VAL A 366 8.07 21.01 -5.63
N PRO A 367 7.72 22.31 -5.57
CA PRO A 367 8.37 23.26 -4.66
C PRO A 367 8.39 22.76 -3.21
N ASN A 368 9.50 23.01 -2.49
CA ASN A 368 9.70 22.49 -1.12
C ASN A 368 8.51 22.80 -0.19
N ARG A 369 7.96 24.02 -0.26
CA ARG A 369 6.83 24.48 0.56
C ARG A 369 5.52 23.71 0.35
N MET A 370 5.35 23.03 -0.81
CA MET A 370 4.14 22.27 -1.16
C MET A 370 4.35 20.76 -1.15
N ARG A 371 5.61 20.30 -1.09
CA ARG A 371 6.01 18.89 -1.32
C ARG A 371 5.29 17.91 -0.39
N GLY A 372 5.29 18.19 0.92
CA GLY A 372 4.67 17.33 1.91
C GLY A 372 3.16 17.17 1.69
N GLN A 373 2.47 18.28 1.46
CA GLN A 373 1.02 18.27 1.18
C GLN A 373 0.70 17.52 -0.12
N THR A 374 1.50 17.72 -1.17
CA THR A 374 1.32 17.02 -2.46
C THR A 374 1.51 15.51 -2.33
N MET A 375 2.53 15.07 -1.60
CA MET A 375 2.76 13.65 -1.34
C MET A 375 1.59 13.04 -0.55
N SER A 376 1.06 13.75 0.43
CA SER A 376 -0.10 13.32 1.20
C SER A 376 -1.35 13.22 0.33
N ILE A 377 -1.61 14.20 -0.53
CA ILE A 377 -2.74 14.17 -1.48
C ILE A 377 -2.63 12.96 -2.42
N ALA A 378 -1.44 12.72 -2.98
CA ALA A 378 -1.21 11.58 -3.87
C ALA A 378 -1.43 10.25 -3.13
N TYR A 379 -0.90 10.10 -1.91
CA TYR A 379 -1.06 8.89 -1.10
C TYR A 379 -2.51 8.66 -0.65
N CYS A 380 -3.22 9.72 -0.26
CA CYS A 380 -4.64 9.66 0.05
C CYS A 380 -5.48 9.26 -1.16
N GLY A 381 -5.18 9.83 -2.34
CA GLY A 381 -5.84 9.47 -3.60
C GLY A 381 -5.65 7.98 -3.92
N VAL A 382 -4.43 7.47 -3.80
CA VAL A 382 -4.11 6.04 -4.01
C VAL A 382 -4.90 5.15 -3.05
N ASN A 383 -4.96 5.49 -1.78
CA ASN A 383 -5.71 4.68 -0.81
C ASN A 383 -7.22 4.77 -1.04
N LEU A 384 -7.77 5.97 -1.22
CA LEU A 384 -9.21 6.15 -1.37
C LEU A 384 -9.73 5.55 -2.69
N LEU A 385 -9.08 5.84 -3.80
CA LEU A 385 -9.52 5.37 -5.12
C LEU A 385 -9.03 3.94 -5.40
N GLY A 386 -7.77 3.64 -5.14
CA GLY A 386 -7.20 2.32 -5.41
C GLY A 386 -7.81 1.24 -4.54
N THR A 387 -7.62 1.34 -3.23
CA THR A 387 -8.16 0.37 -2.26
C THR A 387 -9.68 0.37 -2.23
N GLY A 388 -10.30 1.57 -2.34
CA GLY A 388 -11.75 1.71 -2.24
C GLY A 388 -12.47 1.15 -3.47
N LEU A 389 -12.13 1.65 -4.66
CA LEU A 389 -12.87 1.31 -5.88
C LEU A 389 -12.53 -0.08 -6.43
N GLY A 390 -11.26 -0.50 -6.33
CA GLY A 390 -10.82 -1.75 -6.95
C GLY A 390 -11.68 -2.96 -6.58
N PRO A 391 -11.70 -3.38 -5.31
CA PRO A 391 -12.49 -4.53 -4.88
C PRO A 391 -14.00 -4.34 -5.07
N PHE A 392 -14.51 -3.12 -4.84
CA PHE A 392 -15.92 -2.79 -5.00
C PHE A 392 -16.40 -2.97 -6.45
N LEU A 393 -15.67 -2.41 -7.42
CA LEU A 393 -16.07 -2.46 -8.83
C LEU A 393 -16.10 -3.90 -9.36
N VAL A 394 -15.15 -4.75 -8.99
CA VAL A 394 -15.15 -6.16 -9.39
C VAL A 394 -16.35 -6.89 -8.80
N GLY A 395 -16.63 -6.72 -7.50
CA GLY A 395 -17.78 -7.33 -6.83
C GLY A 395 -19.11 -6.90 -7.43
N PHE A 396 -19.27 -5.59 -7.63
CA PHE A 396 -20.46 -4.99 -8.24
C PHE A 396 -20.70 -5.49 -9.67
N LEU A 397 -19.66 -5.51 -10.49
CA LEU A 397 -19.73 -5.95 -11.87
C LEU A 397 -20.10 -7.45 -11.95
N ASN A 398 -19.46 -8.27 -11.10
CA ASN A 398 -19.73 -9.72 -11.07
C ASN A 398 -21.17 -10.05 -10.67
N GLU A 399 -21.73 -9.30 -9.72
CA GLU A 399 -23.10 -9.49 -9.25
C GLU A 399 -24.13 -8.99 -10.26
N ARG A 400 -23.97 -7.76 -10.79
CA ARG A 400 -24.97 -7.07 -11.61
C ARG A 400 -25.01 -7.50 -13.06
N LEU A 401 -23.86 -7.81 -13.67
CA LEU A 401 -23.80 -8.16 -15.08
C LEU A 401 -23.75 -9.66 -15.35
N PHE A 402 -23.22 -10.45 -14.42
CA PHE A 402 -22.93 -11.86 -14.67
C PHE A 402 -23.59 -12.82 -13.68
N GLY A 403 -24.40 -12.33 -12.73
CA GLY A 403 -25.15 -13.18 -11.81
C GLY A 403 -24.29 -14.01 -10.84
N GLY A 404 -23.03 -13.64 -10.62
CA GLY A 404 -22.21 -14.23 -9.57
C GLY A 404 -21.49 -15.55 -9.88
N GLY A 405 -21.47 -15.99 -11.15
CA GLY A 405 -20.91 -17.28 -11.59
C GLY A 405 -19.37 -17.30 -11.76
N ALA A 406 -18.89 -18.17 -12.65
CA ALA A 406 -17.46 -18.36 -12.98
C ALA A 406 -16.80 -17.16 -13.73
N THR A 407 -17.47 -16.04 -13.80
CA THR A 407 -17.15 -14.85 -14.57
C THR A 407 -16.21 -13.87 -13.84
N LEU A 408 -15.82 -14.18 -12.60
CA LEU A 408 -14.97 -13.32 -11.76
C LEU A 408 -13.66 -12.93 -12.46
N GLY A 409 -13.05 -13.86 -13.21
CA GLY A 409 -11.85 -13.58 -14.02
C GLY A 409 -12.09 -12.54 -15.11
N MET A 410 -13.26 -12.55 -15.76
CA MET A 410 -13.65 -11.54 -16.76
C MET A 410 -13.86 -10.18 -16.12
N CYS A 411 -14.50 -10.13 -14.94
CA CYS A 411 -14.72 -8.88 -14.20
C CYS A 411 -13.40 -8.24 -13.77
N MET A 412 -12.48 -9.05 -13.22
CA MET A 412 -11.13 -8.58 -12.87
C MET A 412 -10.38 -8.07 -14.10
N ALA A 413 -10.42 -8.82 -15.22
CA ALA A 413 -9.80 -8.39 -16.47
C ALA A 413 -10.39 -7.08 -16.98
N ALA A 414 -11.73 -6.96 -17.04
CA ALA A 414 -12.41 -5.77 -17.52
C ALA A 414 -12.04 -4.51 -16.72
N ILE A 415 -12.13 -4.58 -15.38
CA ILE A 415 -11.77 -3.45 -14.49
C ILE A 415 -10.27 -3.14 -14.61
N SER A 416 -9.42 -4.16 -14.65
CA SER A 416 -7.98 -3.96 -14.69
C SER A 416 -7.51 -3.40 -16.03
N VAL A 417 -8.02 -3.92 -17.16
CA VAL A 417 -7.67 -3.45 -18.48
C VAL A 417 -8.16 -2.01 -18.70
N SER A 418 -9.40 -1.69 -18.31
CA SER A 418 -9.91 -0.33 -18.41
C SER A 418 -9.12 0.65 -17.54
N SER A 419 -8.85 0.30 -16.30
CA SER A 419 -8.08 1.17 -15.38
C SER A 419 -6.63 1.34 -15.82
N ALA A 420 -5.96 0.27 -16.30
CA ALA A 420 -4.60 0.36 -16.83
C ALA A 420 -4.55 1.17 -18.14
N THR A 421 -5.58 1.09 -19.00
CA THR A 421 -5.69 1.93 -20.19
C THR A 421 -5.82 3.40 -19.84
N ILE A 422 -6.69 3.73 -18.88
CA ILE A 422 -6.82 5.10 -18.34
C ILE A 422 -5.47 5.57 -17.79
N ALA A 423 -4.78 4.75 -16.99
CA ALA A 423 -3.48 5.08 -16.44
C ALA A 423 -2.44 5.34 -17.54
N THR A 424 -2.42 4.51 -18.60
CA THR A 424 -1.52 4.69 -19.76
C THR A 424 -1.73 6.04 -20.45
N ILE A 425 -2.99 6.41 -20.71
CA ILE A 425 -3.35 7.70 -21.33
C ILE A 425 -2.90 8.86 -20.42
N LEU A 426 -3.15 8.75 -19.12
CA LEU A 426 -2.80 9.78 -18.15
C LEU A 426 -1.27 9.94 -18.02
N PHE A 427 -0.51 8.85 -17.99
CA PHE A 427 0.96 8.94 -17.98
C PHE A 427 1.52 9.46 -19.30
N ALA A 428 0.95 9.07 -20.44
CA ALA A 428 1.33 9.64 -21.74
C ALA A 428 1.12 11.16 -21.75
N ARG A 429 -0.06 11.64 -21.30
CA ARG A 429 -0.34 13.08 -21.16
C ARG A 429 0.69 13.76 -20.24
N SER A 430 0.97 13.19 -19.06
CA SER A 430 1.96 13.74 -18.14
C SER A 430 3.35 13.82 -18.78
N TYR A 431 3.76 12.80 -19.50
CA TYR A 431 5.03 12.78 -20.23
C TYR A 431 5.14 13.90 -21.24
N PHE A 432 4.12 14.07 -22.09
CA PHE A 432 4.10 15.12 -23.12
C PHE A 432 4.10 16.52 -22.53
N VAL A 433 3.31 16.77 -21.47
CA VAL A 433 3.28 18.06 -20.79
C VAL A 433 4.65 18.38 -20.17
N PHE A 434 5.23 17.44 -19.43
CA PHE A 434 6.54 17.63 -18.79
C PHE A 434 7.65 17.91 -19.80
N THR A 435 7.68 17.12 -20.89
CA THR A 435 8.70 17.29 -21.95
C THR A 435 8.56 18.63 -22.64
N ARG A 436 7.32 19.06 -22.93
CA ARG A 436 7.05 20.36 -23.58
C ARG A 436 7.45 21.53 -22.69
N GLN A 437 7.13 21.49 -21.41
CA GLN A 437 7.52 22.52 -20.43
C GLN A 437 9.04 22.62 -20.32
N ARG A 438 9.74 21.50 -20.32
CA ARG A 438 11.20 21.46 -20.24
C ARG A 438 11.89 22.01 -21.49
N ILE A 439 11.35 21.76 -22.67
CA ILE A 439 11.86 22.31 -23.93
C ILE A 439 11.68 23.83 -23.93
N ALA A 440 10.53 24.33 -23.45
CA ALA A 440 10.25 25.75 -23.37
C ALA A 440 11.17 26.51 -22.36
N ALA A 441 11.60 25.86 -21.29
CA ALA A 441 12.48 26.45 -20.27
C ALA A 441 13.96 26.55 -20.70
N LYS A 442 14.44 25.69 -21.60
CA LYS A 442 15.84 25.69 -22.05
C LYS A 442 16.32 26.96 -22.81
N PRO A 443 15.52 27.67 -23.59
CA PRO A 443 16.02 28.89 -24.32
C PRO A 443 16.42 30.02 -23.39
N THR A 444 15.85 30.13 -22.19
CA THR A 444 16.06 31.28 -21.28
C THR A 444 17.43 31.22 -20.55
N GLU A 445 17.93 30.02 -20.26
CA GLU A 445 19.24 29.85 -19.59
C GLU A 445 20.44 30.20 -20.51
N ILE A 446 20.32 29.96 -21.82
CA ILE A 446 21.40 30.28 -22.78
C ILE A 446 21.54 31.80 -22.98
N ILE A 447 20.41 32.51 -22.93
CA ILE A 447 20.40 33.98 -23.12
C ILE A 447 20.97 34.67 -21.86
N THR A 448 20.65 34.19 -20.66
CA THR A 448 21.16 34.77 -19.38
C THR A 448 22.62 34.46 -19.14
N SER A 449 23.12 33.26 -19.49
CA SER A 449 24.55 32.95 -19.39
C SER A 449 25.43 33.71 -20.38
N GLY A 450 24.93 33.94 -21.59
CA GLY A 450 25.61 34.77 -22.61
C GLY A 450 25.68 36.25 -22.23
N ALA A 451 24.61 36.76 -21.61
CA ALA A 451 24.58 38.15 -21.13
C ALA A 451 25.51 38.40 -19.93
N GLN A 452 25.65 37.44 -19.01
CA GLN A 452 26.58 37.53 -17.90
C GLN A 452 28.05 37.41 -18.33
N GLN A 453 28.36 36.56 -19.32
CA GLN A 453 29.72 36.49 -19.87
C GLN A 453 30.11 37.76 -20.67
N ALA A 454 29.19 38.38 -21.35
CA ALA A 454 29.43 39.63 -22.06
C ALA A 454 29.65 40.84 -21.13
N SER A 455 29.05 40.83 -19.93
CA SER A 455 29.24 41.91 -18.91
C SER A 455 30.54 41.78 -18.09
N ILE A 456 31.25 40.66 -18.17
CA ILE A 456 32.54 40.43 -17.50
C ILE A 456 33.71 40.72 -18.45
N SER A 457 33.45 40.82 -19.76
CA SER A 457 34.47 41.11 -20.77
C SER A 457 34.47 42.57 -21.28
N SER A 458 33.60 43.40 -20.76
CA SER A 458 33.58 44.87 -20.95
C SER A 458 34.05 45.60 -19.68
#